data_9f447c3c328241d2ee8972d8c7264f59
#
_entry.id   9f447c3c328241d2ee8972d8c7264f59
#
_cell.length_a   1.000
_cell.length_b   1.000
_cell.length_c   1.000
_cell.angle_alpha   90.00
_cell.angle_beta   90.00
_cell.angle_gamma   90.00
#
_symmetry.space_group_name_H-M   'P 1'
#
loop_
_entity.id
_entity.type
_entity.pdbx_description
1 polymer ?
#
loop_
_entity_poly.entity_id
_entity_poly.type
_entity_poly.pdbx_seq_one_letter_code
_entity_poly.pdbx_strand_id
1 'polypeptide(L)'
;MKSKTTRRALTISCAIVLLCMTIIVGVSYALFTDSKRMSNHLRAGDLEVSLTRTSLEYSILDADGKLAVTKDDQTVDFTEITQENVFGVTSERIFIAPGSFFKATMQVTNIGNVAFTYDVGIQLANESNALAEQLQVIITRADGTSVSTTLSELADGATIQGGELLAGANSQSFTVEVRFIDDTSINNAAQTQLSVFDLYVNAVQATGNP
;
A
#
# COMPACT_ATOMS: atom_id res chain seq x y z
N MET A 1 56.23 29.33 -33.54
CA MET A 1 56.33 28.01 -32.92
C MET A 1 55.71 28.06 -31.52
N LYS A 2 54.51 27.53 -31.28
CA LYS A 2 53.95 27.43 -29.95
C LYS A 2 54.74 26.42 -29.15
N SER A 3 55.29 26.82 -28.03
CA SER A 3 56.17 26.03 -27.16
C SER A 3 55.48 24.71 -26.76
N LYS A 4 56.26 23.61 -26.73
CA LYS A 4 55.77 22.29 -26.28
C LYS A 4 55.18 22.33 -24.88
N THR A 5 55.59 23.28 -24.06
CA THR A 5 55.07 23.55 -22.72
C THR A 5 53.63 24.08 -22.76
N THR A 6 53.27 24.97 -23.70
CA THR A 6 51.90 25.51 -23.81
C THR A 6 50.88 24.44 -24.25
N ARG A 7 51.31 23.48 -25.12
CA ARG A 7 50.47 22.34 -25.52
C ARG A 7 50.25 21.37 -24.38
N ARG A 8 51.28 21.09 -23.58
CA ARG A 8 51.17 20.23 -22.39
C ARG A 8 50.29 20.88 -21.32
N ALA A 9 50.38 22.16 -21.07
CA ALA A 9 49.53 22.89 -20.14
C ALA A 9 48.06 22.86 -20.59
N LEU A 10 47.79 23.02 -21.89
CA LEU A 10 46.43 22.96 -22.42
C LEU A 10 45.82 21.57 -22.30
N THR A 11 46.59 20.52 -22.60
CA THR A 11 46.07 19.13 -22.46
C THR A 11 45.77 18.77 -21.01
N ILE A 12 46.62 19.21 -20.07
CA ILE A 12 46.39 18.95 -18.63
C ILE A 12 45.14 19.73 -18.16
N SER A 13 44.97 20.97 -18.58
CA SER A 13 43.78 21.77 -18.24
C SER A 13 42.49 21.14 -18.77
N CYS A 14 42.47 20.70 -20.03
CA CYS A 14 41.33 19.97 -20.59
C CYS A 14 41.02 18.65 -19.85
N ALA A 15 42.04 17.91 -19.47
CA ALA A 15 41.86 16.68 -18.71
C ALA A 15 41.26 16.93 -17.32
N ILE A 16 41.69 17.97 -16.64
CA ILE A 16 41.13 18.36 -15.33
C ILE A 16 39.66 18.80 -15.47
N VAL A 17 39.31 19.60 -16.48
CA VAL A 17 37.92 20.01 -16.72
C VAL A 17 37.02 18.81 -17.02
N LEU A 18 37.47 17.87 -17.85
CA LEU A 18 36.76 16.63 -18.12
C LEU A 18 36.57 15.79 -16.86
N LEU A 19 37.61 15.68 -16.03
CA LEU A 19 37.50 14.95 -14.75
C LEU A 19 36.49 15.62 -13.81
N CYS A 20 36.51 16.94 -13.70
CA CYS A 20 35.51 17.67 -12.88
C CYS A 20 34.09 17.45 -13.40
N MET A 21 33.86 17.48 -14.72
CA MET A 21 32.55 17.21 -15.30
C MET A 21 32.06 15.79 -15.02
N THR A 22 32.94 14.80 -15.12
CA THR A 22 32.56 13.40 -14.81
C THR A 22 32.20 13.20 -13.34
N ILE A 23 32.92 13.88 -12.43
CA ILE A 23 32.60 13.86 -11.00
C ILE A 23 31.26 14.53 -10.73
N ILE A 24 30.96 15.69 -11.31
CA ILE A 24 29.69 16.40 -11.12
C ILE A 24 28.53 15.56 -11.65
N VAL A 25 28.64 14.97 -12.83
CA VAL A 25 27.61 14.09 -13.41
C VAL A 25 27.46 12.82 -12.56
N GLY A 26 28.56 12.21 -12.11
CA GLY A 26 28.53 11.03 -11.27
C GLY A 26 27.87 11.25 -9.91
N VAL A 27 28.20 12.37 -9.26
CA VAL A 27 27.58 12.74 -7.97
C VAL A 27 26.09 13.10 -8.16
N SER A 28 25.74 13.80 -9.24
CA SER A 28 24.32 14.08 -9.55
C SER A 28 23.54 12.79 -9.80
N TYR A 29 24.12 11.85 -10.54
CA TYR A 29 23.46 10.56 -10.80
C TYR A 29 23.31 9.71 -9.53
N ALA A 30 24.32 9.69 -8.65
CA ALA A 30 24.27 8.98 -7.38
C ALA A 30 23.23 9.58 -6.40
N LEU A 31 23.00 10.90 -6.48
CA LEU A 31 21.96 11.58 -5.68
C LEU A 31 20.54 11.27 -6.14
N PHE A 32 20.36 10.82 -7.39
CA PHE A 32 19.05 10.52 -7.97
C PHE A 32 18.75 9.01 -8.12
N THR A 33 19.73 8.15 -7.85
CA THR A 33 19.59 6.69 -8.05
C THR A 33 19.62 5.86 -6.78
N ASP A 34 19.42 6.45 -5.60
CA ASP A 34 19.27 5.65 -4.37
C ASP A 34 17.87 5.02 -4.35
N SER A 35 17.75 3.87 -5.03
CA SER A 35 16.55 3.06 -5.04
C SER A 35 16.67 1.99 -3.97
N LYS A 36 16.27 2.29 -2.75
CA LYS A 36 15.89 1.26 -1.81
C LYS A 36 14.45 0.85 -2.11
N ARG A 37 14.29 -0.41 -2.52
CA ARG A 37 13.01 -1.10 -2.51
C ARG A 37 12.48 -1.16 -1.08
N MET A 38 11.76 -0.27 -0.76
CA MET A 38 10.58 -0.08 0.06
C MET A 38 10.28 1.38 -0.07
N SER A 39 9.28 1.62 -0.91
CA SER A 39 8.42 2.78 -0.94
C SER A 39 8.93 3.97 -0.14
N ASN A 40 9.10 5.04 -0.80
CA ASN A 40 9.21 6.37 -0.26
C ASN A 40 10.62 6.91 -0.07
N HIS A 41 11.25 7.29 -1.19
CA HIS A 41 12.34 8.23 -1.09
C HIS A 41 12.27 9.23 -2.20
N LEU A 42 11.68 10.35 -1.91
CA LEU A 42 11.81 11.52 -2.75
C LEU A 42 12.29 12.70 -1.94
N ARG A 43 13.34 13.31 -2.38
CA ARG A 43 13.99 14.41 -1.74
C ARG A 43 13.62 15.72 -2.35
N ALA A 44 12.77 16.42 -1.70
CA ALA A 44 12.79 17.85 -1.39
C ALA A 44 11.86 18.10 -0.19
N GLY A 45 11.43 17.10 0.47
CA GLY A 45 10.63 17.09 1.67
C GLY A 45 10.52 15.67 2.15
N ASP A 46 10.11 15.49 3.37
CA ASP A 46 9.91 14.19 4.00
C ASP A 46 8.48 13.75 3.73
N LEU A 47 8.34 12.73 2.85
CA LEU A 47 7.05 12.08 2.62
C LEU A 47 6.98 10.90 3.57
N GLU A 48 6.16 11.01 4.59
CA GLU A 48 6.00 9.99 5.61
C GLU A 48 4.52 9.70 5.83
N VAL A 49 4.15 8.44 5.68
CA VAL A 49 2.77 7.96 5.77
C VAL A 49 2.63 7.06 6.97
N SER A 50 1.68 7.36 7.83
CA SER A 50 1.23 6.45 8.88
C SER A 50 -0.06 5.79 8.45
N LEU A 51 -0.16 4.48 8.65
CA LEU A 51 -1.34 3.68 8.41
C LEU A 51 -1.77 3.01 9.71
N THR A 52 -2.99 3.28 10.16
CA THR A 52 -3.53 2.70 11.39
C THR A 52 -4.90 2.07 11.15
N ARG A 53 -5.19 0.97 11.82
CA ARG A 53 -6.55 0.44 11.95
C ARG A 53 -7.19 1.03 13.19
N THR A 54 -8.34 1.67 13.04
CA THR A 54 -9.05 2.31 14.15
C THR A 54 -10.19 1.45 14.69
N SER A 55 -10.71 0.53 13.90
CA SER A 55 -11.71 -0.44 14.35
C SER A 55 -11.74 -1.67 13.45
N LEU A 56 -12.21 -2.77 14.01
CA LEU A 56 -12.46 -4.01 13.31
C LEU A 56 -13.83 -4.55 13.72
N GLU A 57 -14.66 -4.87 12.76
CA GLU A 57 -15.91 -5.60 12.95
C GLU A 57 -15.86 -6.87 12.10
N TYR A 58 -16.16 -8.01 12.68
CA TYR A 58 -16.13 -9.27 11.95
C TYR A 58 -17.21 -10.23 12.44
N SER A 59 -17.62 -11.13 11.56
CA SER A 59 -18.56 -12.20 11.85
C SER A 59 -17.95 -13.52 11.45
N ILE A 60 -17.78 -14.40 12.43
CA ILE A 60 -17.29 -15.78 12.27
C ILE A 60 -18.24 -16.74 12.96
N LEU A 61 -18.08 -18.03 12.66
CA LEU A 61 -18.83 -19.06 13.36
C LEU A 61 -18.42 -19.15 14.84
N ASP A 62 -19.41 -19.12 15.72
CA ASP A 62 -19.23 -19.43 17.14
C ASP A 62 -19.16 -20.96 17.39
N ALA A 63 -19.04 -21.34 18.65
CA ALA A 63 -18.96 -22.74 19.05
C ALA A 63 -20.23 -23.55 18.71
N ASP A 64 -21.35 -22.88 18.52
CA ASP A 64 -22.65 -23.47 18.17
C ASP A 64 -22.87 -23.50 16.64
N GLY A 65 -21.88 -23.05 15.87
CA GLY A 65 -21.93 -22.98 14.40
C GLY A 65 -22.84 -21.86 13.87
N LYS A 66 -23.08 -20.83 14.66
CA LYS A 66 -23.83 -19.63 14.25
C LYS A 66 -22.89 -18.46 14.00
N LEU A 67 -23.26 -17.61 13.06
CA LEU A 67 -22.52 -16.38 12.82
C LEU A 67 -22.72 -15.41 14.01
N ALA A 68 -21.61 -15.09 14.67
CA ALA A 68 -21.56 -14.12 15.76
C ALA A 68 -20.75 -12.90 15.32
N VAL A 69 -21.29 -11.70 15.55
CA VAL A 69 -20.61 -10.43 15.24
C VAL A 69 -19.78 -10.01 16.44
N THR A 70 -18.53 -9.72 16.18
CA THR A 70 -17.58 -9.17 17.17
C THR A 70 -17.08 -7.82 16.67
N LYS A 71 -16.88 -6.90 17.62
CA LYS A 71 -16.28 -5.59 17.37
C LYS A 71 -15.03 -5.43 18.21
N ASP A 72 -14.00 -4.89 17.62
CA ASP A 72 -12.75 -4.53 18.26
C ASP A 72 -12.39 -3.10 17.86
N ASP A 73 -12.42 -2.19 18.82
CA ASP A 73 -12.11 -0.78 18.62
C ASP A 73 -10.65 -0.46 19.02
N GLN A 74 -9.78 -1.48 19.09
CA GLN A 74 -8.37 -1.25 19.38
C GLN A 74 -7.67 -0.67 18.13
N THR A 75 -6.93 0.41 18.38
CA THR A 75 -6.06 0.99 17.37
C THR A 75 -4.80 0.16 17.20
N VAL A 76 -4.52 -0.23 15.97
CA VAL A 76 -3.30 -0.96 15.59
C VAL A 76 -2.53 -0.15 14.57
N ASP A 77 -1.24 0.06 14.84
CA ASP A 77 -0.34 0.82 13.97
C ASP A 77 0.36 -0.14 12.99
N PHE A 78 0.24 0.15 11.69
CA PHE A 78 0.90 -0.57 10.60
C PHE A 78 1.99 0.27 9.93
N THR A 79 2.38 1.38 10.53
CA THR A 79 3.40 2.29 9.96
C THR A 79 4.76 1.59 9.87
N GLU A 80 5.11 0.81 10.87
CA GLU A 80 6.24 -0.10 10.78
C GLU A 80 5.73 -1.47 10.31
N ILE A 81 6.25 -1.95 9.18
CA ILE A 81 5.84 -3.23 8.59
C ILE A 81 6.22 -4.36 9.55
N THR A 82 5.34 -4.63 10.48
CA THR A 82 5.26 -5.90 11.18
C THR A 82 4.35 -6.82 10.38
N GLN A 83 4.57 -8.14 10.45
CA GLN A 83 3.82 -9.15 9.68
C GLN A 83 2.37 -9.31 10.17
N GLU A 84 1.77 -8.26 10.71
CA GLU A 84 0.40 -8.29 11.18
C GLU A 84 -0.56 -8.04 10.01
N ASN A 85 -1.54 -8.92 9.87
CA ASN A 85 -2.56 -8.72 8.87
C ASN A 85 -3.59 -7.68 9.32
N VAL A 86 -4.23 -7.02 8.36
CA VAL A 86 -5.21 -5.95 8.58
C VAL A 86 -6.34 -6.34 9.54
N PHE A 87 -6.70 -7.61 9.58
CA PHE A 87 -7.78 -8.11 10.42
C PHE A 87 -7.31 -8.66 11.78
N GLY A 88 -6.02 -8.51 12.13
CA GLY A 88 -5.49 -8.88 13.44
C GLY A 88 -5.49 -10.38 13.71
N VAL A 89 -5.58 -11.18 12.67
CA VAL A 89 -5.64 -12.61 12.80
C VAL A 89 -4.23 -13.17 12.77
N THR A 90 -3.72 -13.49 13.93
CA THR A 90 -2.49 -14.26 14.04
C THR A 90 -2.68 -15.66 13.44
N SER A 91 -1.65 -16.22 12.90
CA SER A 91 -1.40 -17.44 12.15
C SER A 91 -2.34 -18.67 12.32
N GLU A 92 -3.34 -18.62 13.18
CA GLU A 92 -4.34 -19.65 13.29
C GLU A 92 -5.41 -19.43 12.22
N ARG A 93 -5.71 -20.50 11.48
CA ARG A 93 -6.68 -20.47 10.39
C ARG A 93 -8.04 -20.02 10.89
N ILE A 94 -8.51 -18.88 10.41
CA ILE A 94 -9.91 -18.52 10.62
C ILE A 94 -10.75 -19.33 9.67
N PHE A 95 -11.71 -20.04 10.23
CA PHE A 95 -12.75 -20.70 9.46
C PHE A 95 -13.89 -19.71 9.24
N ILE A 96 -14.10 -19.35 7.97
CA ILE A 96 -15.21 -18.52 7.53
C ILE A 96 -16.29 -19.40 6.92
N ALA A 97 -17.53 -18.98 7.05
CA ALA A 97 -18.69 -19.59 6.44
C ALA A 97 -19.40 -18.58 5.52
N PRO A 98 -20.25 -19.05 4.59
CA PRO A 98 -21.11 -18.15 3.85
C PRO A 98 -21.85 -17.18 4.76
N GLY A 99 -21.82 -15.89 4.43
CA GLY A 99 -22.36 -14.81 5.27
C GLY A 99 -21.36 -14.22 6.27
N SER A 100 -20.18 -14.81 6.47
CA SER A 100 -19.11 -14.19 7.26
C SER A 100 -18.60 -12.93 6.60
N PHE A 101 -18.17 -11.97 7.41
CA PHE A 101 -17.50 -10.76 6.93
C PHE A 101 -16.41 -10.29 7.89
N PHE A 102 -15.47 -9.51 7.34
CA PHE A 102 -14.45 -8.74 8.07
C PHE A 102 -14.48 -7.32 7.54
N LYS A 103 -14.59 -6.35 8.41
CA LYS A 103 -14.63 -4.94 8.07
C LYS A 103 -13.67 -4.17 8.96
N ALA A 104 -12.59 -3.67 8.38
CA ALA A 104 -11.61 -2.83 9.06
C ALA A 104 -11.80 -1.36 8.65
N THR A 105 -11.79 -0.48 9.64
CA THR A 105 -11.66 0.97 9.40
C THR A 105 -10.20 1.34 9.54
N MET A 106 -9.66 1.87 8.47
CA MET A 106 -8.27 2.27 8.34
C MET A 106 -8.16 3.79 8.27
N GLN A 107 -7.07 4.33 8.77
CA GLN A 107 -6.74 5.75 8.68
C GLN A 107 -5.35 5.91 8.08
N VAL A 108 -5.26 6.72 7.03
CA VAL A 108 -3.99 7.20 6.44
C VAL A 108 -3.73 8.58 7.00
N THR A 109 -2.54 8.80 7.54
CA THR A 109 -2.12 10.07 8.10
C THR A 109 -0.82 10.53 7.45
N ASN A 110 -0.77 11.80 7.06
CA ASN A 110 0.46 12.42 6.60
C ASN A 110 1.24 12.92 7.83
N ILE A 111 2.28 12.21 8.22
CA ILE A 111 3.17 12.59 9.33
C ILE A 111 4.45 13.28 8.82
N GLY A 112 4.61 13.39 7.51
CA GLY A 112 5.68 14.12 6.85
C GLY A 112 5.42 15.61 6.71
N ASN A 113 6.31 16.27 5.98
CA ASN A 113 6.27 17.73 5.76
C ASN A 113 5.91 18.14 4.32
N VAL A 114 5.54 17.20 3.47
CA VAL A 114 5.05 17.44 2.12
C VAL A 114 3.65 16.88 1.92
N ALA A 115 2.83 17.56 1.13
CA ALA A 115 1.53 17.05 0.72
C ALA A 115 1.70 15.85 -0.24
N PHE A 116 0.81 14.89 -0.17
CA PHE A 116 0.78 13.77 -1.09
C PHE A 116 -0.64 13.37 -1.48
N THR A 117 -0.77 12.75 -2.62
CA THR A 117 -1.96 11.98 -2.99
C THR A 117 -1.70 10.50 -2.71
N TYR A 118 -2.76 9.75 -2.41
CA TYR A 118 -2.61 8.32 -2.16
C TYR A 118 -3.72 7.52 -2.83
N ASP A 119 -3.41 6.27 -3.10
CA ASP A 119 -4.35 5.25 -3.55
C ASP A 119 -4.33 4.08 -2.57
N VAL A 120 -5.48 3.49 -2.34
CA VAL A 120 -5.62 2.24 -1.59
C VAL A 120 -5.82 1.12 -2.59
N GLY A 121 -5.05 0.07 -2.47
CA GLY A 121 -5.15 -1.08 -3.35
C GLY A 121 -5.23 -2.39 -2.59
N ILE A 122 -5.88 -3.36 -3.21
CA ILE A 122 -5.90 -4.77 -2.80
C ILE A 122 -5.47 -5.61 -3.99
N GLN A 123 -4.68 -6.62 -3.72
CA GLN A 123 -4.22 -7.58 -4.71
C GLN A 123 -4.30 -8.99 -4.14
N LEU A 124 -4.80 -9.94 -4.93
CA LEU A 124 -4.74 -11.36 -4.58
C LEU A 124 -3.28 -11.82 -4.60
N ALA A 125 -2.81 -12.39 -3.50
CA ALA A 125 -1.41 -12.78 -3.32
C ALA A 125 -1.12 -14.23 -3.73
N ASN A 126 -2.16 -15.05 -3.89
CA ASN A 126 -2.06 -16.43 -4.38
C ASN A 126 -2.88 -16.61 -5.66
N GLU A 127 -2.82 -17.80 -6.26
CA GLU A 127 -3.66 -18.11 -7.42
C GLU A 127 -5.16 -18.02 -7.06
N SER A 128 -5.96 -17.55 -8.01
CA SER A 128 -7.41 -17.50 -7.87
C SER A 128 -7.98 -18.90 -7.67
N ASN A 129 -8.98 -19.00 -6.81
CA ASN A 129 -9.64 -20.25 -6.47
C ASN A 129 -11.13 -20.01 -6.18
N ALA A 130 -11.90 -21.07 -5.98
CA ALA A 130 -13.34 -20.95 -5.73
C ALA A 130 -13.69 -20.15 -4.47
N LEU A 131 -12.81 -20.08 -3.48
CA LEU A 131 -13.01 -19.19 -2.32
C LEU A 131 -12.82 -17.72 -2.74
N ALA A 132 -11.77 -17.41 -3.51
CA ALA A 132 -11.54 -16.06 -3.98
C ALA A 132 -12.69 -15.54 -4.87
N GLU A 133 -13.36 -16.41 -5.62
CA GLU A 133 -14.55 -16.07 -6.42
C GLU A 133 -15.76 -15.71 -5.55
N GLN A 134 -15.83 -16.22 -4.33
CA GLN A 134 -16.94 -16.01 -3.40
C GLN A 134 -16.64 -14.93 -2.36
N LEU A 135 -15.41 -14.43 -2.28
CA LEU A 135 -15.04 -13.33 -1.40
C LEU A 135 -15.24 -12.00 -2.12
N GLN A 136 -16.28 -11.28 -1.74
CA GLN A 136 -16.50 -9.90 -2.17
C GLN A 136 -15.62 -8.95 -1.34
N VAL A 137 -14.88 -8.09 -2.02
CA VAL A 137 -14.07 -7.04 -1.42
C VAL A 137 -14.71 -5.70 -1.70
N ILE A 138 -14.90 -4.90 -0.67
CA ILE A 138 -15.48 -3.56 -0.76
C ILE A 138 -14.53 -2.58 -0.08
N ILE A 139 -14.02 -1.61 -0.83
CA ILE A 139 -13.26 -0.49 -0.28
C ILE A 139 -14.15 0.74 -0.35
N THR A 140 -14.35 1.41 0.78
CA THR A 140 -15.18 2.61 0.86
C THR A 140 -14.37 3.76 1.45
N ARG A 141 -14.35 4.89 0.77
CA ARG A 141 -13.74 6.14 1.23
C ARG A 141 -14.63 6.87 2.23
N ALA A 142 -14.07 7.85 2.92
CA ALA A 142 -14.81 8.70 3.85
C ALA A 142 -15.97 9.49 3.19
N ASP A 143 -15.86 9.79 1.90
CA ASP A 143 -16.91 10.47 1.12
C ASP A 143 -18.06 9.54 0.68
N GLY A 144 -17.99 8.24 1.02
CA GLY A 144 -18.97 7.23 0.64
C GLY A 144 -18.73 6.60 -0.73
N THR A 145 -17.74 7.05 -1.49
CA THR A 145 -17.36 6.41 -2.76
C THR A 145 -16.82 5.01 -2.46
N SER A 146 -17.30 4.00 -3.17
CA SER A 146 -16.88 2.62 -2.97
C SER A 146 -16.57 1.91 -4.27
N VAL A 147 -15.63 0.97 -4.19
CA VAL A 147 -15.35 -0.03 -5.22
C VAL A 147 -15.67 -1.39 -4.63
N SER A 148 -16.38 -2.21 -5.38
CA SER A 148 -16.77 -3.56 -4.97
C SER A 148 -16.46 -4.52 -6.11
N THR A 149 -15.77 -5.60 -5.79
CA THR A 149 -15.38 -6.64 -6.75
C THR A 149 -15.17 -7.97 -6.01
N THR A 150 -14.97 -9.07 -6.71
CA THR A 150 -14.55 -10.33 -6.08
C THR A 150 -13.05 -10.37 -5.88
N LEU A 151 -12.59 -11.13 -4.90
CA LEU A 151 -11.15 -11.26 -4.65
C LEU A 151 -10.43 -11.91 -5.86
N SER A 152 -11.10 -12.77 -6.61
CA SER A 152 -10.57 -13.39 -7.82
C SER A 152 -10.29 -12.39 -8.95
N GLU A 153 -11.09 -11.32 -9.06
CA GLU A 153 -10.90 -10.27 -10.05
C GLU A 153 -9.75 -9.33 -9.68
N LEU A 154 -9.19 -9.47 -8.47
CA LEU A 154 -8.06 -8.69 -7.99
C LEU A 154 -6.69 -9.35 -8.23
N ALA A 155 -6.62 -10.35 -9.11
CA ALA A 155 -5.33 -10.96 -9.48
C ALA A 155 -4.33 -9.92 -10.03
N ASP A 156 -4.84 -8.94 -10.81
CA ASP A 156 -4.06 -7.82 -11.33
C ASP A 156 -4.07 -6.58 -10.39
N GLY A 157 -4.71 -6.71 -9.23
CA GLY A 157 -4.94 -5.64 -8.27
C GLY A 157 -6.09 -4.70 -8.67
N ALA A 158 -6.71 -4.08 -7.67
CA ALA A 158 -7.61 -2.96 -7.88
C ALA A 158 -7.22 -1.83 -6.92
N THR A 159 -7.35 -0.61 -7.41
CA THR A 159 -7.06 0.58 -6.62
C THR A 159 -8.27 1.49 -6.56
N ILE A 160 -8.42 2.15 -5.42
CA ILE A 160 -9.33 3.28 -5.26
C ILE A 160 -8.50 4.51 -4.89
N GLN A 161 -8.68 5.58 -5.62
CA GLN A 161 -7.98 6.84 -5.34
C GLN A 161 -8.42 7.37 -3.98
N GLY A 162 -7.47 7.57 -3.06
CA GLY A 162 -7.72 8.04 -1.71
C GLY A 162 -8.05 9.52 -1.67
N GLY A 163 -7.18 10.35 -2.17
CA GLY A 163 -7.29 11.80 -2.13
C GLY A 163 -5.96 12.45 -1.81
N GLU A 164 -5.99 13.75 -1.59
CA GLU A 164 -4.84 14.54 -1.20
C GLU A 164 -4.80 14.72 0.31
N LEU A 165 -3.64 14.50 0.91
CA LEU A 165 -3.36 14.79 2.31
C LEU A 165 -2.28 15.86 2.42
N LEU A 166 -2.66 17.00 2.97
CA LEU A 166 -1.74 18.09 3.26
C LEU A 166 -0.74 17.70 4.36
N ALA A 167 0.41 18.33 4.39
CA ALA A 167 1.39 18.16 5.46
C ALA A 167 0.83 18.52 6.84
N GLY A 168 1.39 17.94 7.90
CA GLY A 168 1.08 18.31 9.28
C GLY A 168 -0.06 17.51 9.91
N ALA A 169 0.06 16.19 9.88
CA ALA A 169 -0.83 15.24 10.55
C ALA A 169 -2.30 15.27 10.07
N ASN A 170 -2.53 15.67 8.81
CA ASN A 170 -3.83 15.49 8.19
C ASN A 170 -4.09 14.02 7.92
N SER A 171 -5.32 13.56 8.15
CA SER A 171 -5.70 12.17 8.00
C SER A 171 -7.01 11.99 7.26
N GLN A 172 -7.14 10.86 6.60
CA GLN A 172 -8.39 10.40 5.97
C GLN A 172 -8.62 8.93 6.33
N SER A 173 -9.89 8.58 6.49
CA SER A 173 -10.28 7.21 6.77
C SER A 173 -10.88 6.54 5.55
N PHE A 174 -10.70 5.23 5.47
CA PHE A 174 -11.39 4.36 4.53
C PHE A 174 -11.74 3.04 5.23
N THR A 175 -12.69 2.32 4.69
CA THR A 175 -13.01 0.97 5.17
C THR A 175 -12.68 -0.07 4.12
N VAL A 176 -12.18 -1.21 4.59
CA VAL A 176 -11.99 -2.40 3.79
C VAL A 176 -12.89 -3.49 4.38
N GLU A 177 -13.81 -3.97 3.57
CA GLU A 177 -14.69 -5.07 3.96
C GLU A 177 -14.46 -6.25 3.01
N VAL A 178 -14.26 -7.43 3.59
CA VAL A 178 -14.23 -8.70 2.87
C VAL A 178 -15.39 -9.55 3.36
N ARG A 179 -16.27 -9.93 2.45
CA ARG A 179 -17.50 -10.65 2.75
C ARG A 179 -17.56 -11.96 1.98
N PHE A 180 -17.86 -13.05 2.65
CA PHE A 180 -18.16 -14.31 2.00
C PHE A 180 -19.62 -14.29 1.51
N ILE A 181 -19.81 -14.26 0.19
CA ILE A 181 -21.14 -14.26 -0.42
C ILE A 181 -21.81 -15.60 -0.13
N ASP A 182 -23.03 -15.53 0.39
CA ASP A 182 -23.83 -16.75 0.58
C ASP A 182 -24.53 -17.10 -0.74
N ASP A 183 -23.86 -17.90 -1.56
CA ASP A 183 -24.41 -18.48 -2.78
C ASP A 183 -24.46 -20.01 -2.65
N THR A 184 -25.65 -20.51 -2.38
CA THR A 184 -25.87 -21.95 -2.16
C THR A 184 -25.45 -22.84 -3.32
N SER A 185 -25.31 -22.29 -4.52
CA SER A 185 -24.92 -23.04 -5.73
C SER A 185 -23.43 -23.38 -5.78
N ILE A 186 -22.58 -22.57 -5.12
CA ILE A 186 -21.13 -22.67 -5.21
C ILE A 186 -20.41 -22.78 -3.84
N ASN A 187 -21.11 -22.59 -2.72
CA ASN A 187 -20.52 -22.61 -1.38
C ASN A 187 -19.64 -23.84 -1.10
N ASN A 188 -20.02 -25.02 -1.60
CA ASN A 188 -19.26 -26.24 -1.37
C ASN A 188 -17.91 -26.27 -2.11
N ALA A 189 -17.76 -25.53 -3.21
CA ALA A 189 -16.51 -25.48 -3.97
C ALA A 189 -15.40 -24.71 -3.22
N ALA A 190 -15.77 -23.81 -2.31
CA ALA A 190 -14.83 -23.05 -1.50
C ALA A 190 -14.28 -23.81 -0.28
N GLN A 191 -14.84 -24.99 0.05
CA GLN A 191 -14.42 -25.75 1.23
C GLN A 191 -12.95 -26.13 1.16
N THR A 192 -12.25 -26.01 2.29
CA THR A 192 -10.81 -26.33 2.45
C THR A 192 -9.84 -25.44 1.66
N GLN A 193 -10.32 -24.41 0.97
CA GLN A 193 -9.48 -23.51 0.21
C GLN A 193 -8.96 -22.36 1.09
N LEU A 194 -7.83 -21.77 0.67
CA LEU A 194 -7.19 -20.64 1.31
C LEU A 194 -7.01 -19.53 0.26
N SER A 195 -7.43 -18.32 0.59
CA SER A 195 -7.14 -17.13 -0.19
C SER A 195 -6.33 -16.15 0.64
N VAL A 196 -5.29 -15.63 0.04
CA VAL A 196 -4.38 -14.64 0.65
C VAL A 196 -4.39 -13.39 -0.21
N PHE A 197 -4.47 -12.23 0.40
CA PHE A 197 -4.43 -10.97 -0.30
C PHE A 197 -3.60 -9.94 0.46
N ASP A 198 -3.06 -8.99 -0.28
CA ASP A 198 -2.31 -7.85 0.25
C ASP A 198 -3.14 -6.58 0.13
N LEU A 199 -3.19 -5.79 1.20
CA LEU A 199 -3.67 -4.42 1.22
C LEU A 199 -2.46 -3.50 1.19
N TYR A 200 -2.46 -2.51 0.29
CA TYR A 200 -1.37 -1.54 0.19
C TYR A 200 -1.91 -0.12 0.03
N VAL A 201 -1.12 0.83 0.48
CA VAL A 201 -1.34 2.27 0.27
C VAL A 201 -0.15 2.81 -0.51
N ASN A 202 -0.41 3.34 -1.68
CA ASN A 202 0.57 4.03 -2.51
C ASN A 202 0.43 5.53 -2.30
N ALA A 203 1.49 6.18 -1.85
CA ALA A 203 1.53 7.62 -1.70
C ALA A 203 2.52 8.26 -2.67
N VAL A 204 2.10 9.32 -3.35
CA VAL A 204 2.90 10.07 -4.30
C VAL A 204 2.86 11.54 -3.91
N GLN A 205 4.02 12.19 -3.84
CA GLN A 205 4.08 13.60 -3.54
C GLN A 205 3.14 14.39 -4.47
N ALA A 206 2.28 15.21 -3.88
CA ALA A 206 1.45 16.10 -4.66
C ALA A 206 2.36 17.12 -5.36
N THR A 207 2.28 17.16 -6.69
CA THR A 207 2.95 18.21 -7.46
C THR A 207 2.24 19.52 -7.14
N GLY A 208 2.87 20.36 -6.33
CA GLY A 208 2.34 21.68 -6.04
C GLY A 208 2.04 22.40 -7.35
N ASN A 209 0.79 22.75 -7.55
CA ASN A 209 0.44 23.71 -8.59
C ASN A 209 1.03 25.04 -8.12
N PRO A 210 1.94 25.69 -8.88
CA PRO A 210 2.58 26.95 -8.48
C PRO A 210 1.58 28.10 -8.36
#